data_2c3ddf28fb0a6138c725b335a568a831
#
_entry.id   2c3ddf28fb0a6138c725b335a568a831
#
_cell.length_a   1.000
_cell.length_b   1.000
_cell.length_c   1.000
_cell.angle_alpha   90.00
_cell.angle_beta   90.00
_cell.angle_gamma   90.00
#
_symmetry.space_group_name_H-M   'P 1'
#
loop_
_entity.id
_entity.type
_entity.pdbx_description
1 polymer ?
#
loop_
_entity_poly.entity_id
_entity_poly.type
_entity_poly.pdbx_seq_one_letter_code
_entity_poly.pdbx_strand_id
1 'polypeptide(L)'
;MSEFKQVTIIKKANVYFDGKVTSRTILFPDDTKKTLGIMLPGEYEFSTDDKEFMELLAGDLEVLLPGCDRWQTLQGGDSFEVPARSKFKLKVRSITDYCCSYGT
;
A
#
# COMPACT_ATOMS: atom_id res chain seq x y z
N MET A 1 0.56 2.02 -20.32
CA MET A 1 0.99 2.27 -18.94
C MET A 1 -0.08 3.07 -18.22
N SER A 2 -0.43 2.68 -17.02
CA SER A 2 -1.41 3.40 -16.21
C SER A 2 -0.84 4.71 -15.69
N GLU A 3 -1.68 5.72 -15.61
CA GLU A 3 -1.26 7.02 -15.09
C GLU A 3 -2.44 7.74 -14.46
N PHE A 4 -2.11 8.67 -13.56
CA PHE A 4 -3.10 9.61 -13.03
C PHE A 4 -2.89 10.95 -13.71
N LYS A 5 -3.99 11.58 -14.16
CA LYS A 5 -3.95 12.89 -14.81
C LYS A 5 -4.61 13.92 -13.93
N GLN A 6 -4.15 15.18 -14.03
CA GLN A 6 -4.74 16.32 -13.33
C GLN A 6 -4.84 16.08 -11.82
N VAL A 7 -3.75 15.60 -11.23
CA VAL A 7 -3.69 15.34 -9.79
C VAL A 7 -2.72 16.30 -9.12
N THR A 8 -2.87 16.43 -7.81
CA THR A 8 -1.94 17.17 -6.97
C THR A 8 -1.09 16.18 -6.21
N ILE A 9 0.23 16.39 -6.24
CA ILE A 9 1.18 15.53 -5.51
C ILE A 9 1.75 16.32 -4.36
N ILE A 10 1.63 15.75 -3.14
CA ILE A 10 2.31 16.32 -1.97
C ILE A 10 3.78 15.97 -2.09
N LYS A 11 4.64 16.99 -2.10
CA LYS A 11 6.07 16.80 -2.39
C LYS A 11 6.79 15.97 -1.34
N LYS A 12 6.45 16.14 -0.07
CA LYS A 12 7.15 15.47 1.01
C LYS A 12 6.65 14.02 1.13
N ALA A 13 7.59 13.09 1.13
CA ALA A 13 7.27 11.67 1.25
C ALA A 13 6.77 11.31 2.65
N ASN A 14 5.91 10.31 2.71
CA ASN A 14 5.60 9.59 3.93
C ASN A 14 6.67 8.52 4.12
N VAL A 15 7.29 8.48 5.29
CA VAL A 15 8.42 7.60 5.54
C VAL A 15 8.10 6.72 6.74
N TYR A 16 8.23 5.41 6.56
CA TYR A 16 7.95 4.41 7.60
C TYR A 16 9.15 3.48 7.72
N PHE A 17 9.33 2.89 8.92
CA PHE A 17 10.36 1.86 9.16
C PHE A 17 11.76 2.31 8.70
N ASP A 18 12.15 3.52 9.12
CA ASP A 18 13.47 4.09 8.81
C ASP A 18 13.77 4.15 7.30
N GLY A 19 12.75 4.42 6.49
CA GLY A 19 12.92 4.57 5.05
C GLY A 19 12.73 3.30 4.25
N LYS A 20 12.46 2.17 4.89
CA LYS A 20 12.22 0.92 4.17
C LYS A 20 10.90 0.90 3.43
N VAL A 21 9.93 1.72 3.87
CA VAL A 21 8.66 1.92 3.20
C VAL A 21 8.46 3.40 3.02
N THR A 22 8.21 3.84 1.80
CA THR A 22 7.94 5.24 1.49
C THR A 22 6.75 5.35 0.56
N SER A 23 6.06 6.48 0.63
CA SER A 23 4.99 6.78 -0.33
C SER A 23 4.86 8.28 -0.53
N ARG A 24 4.18 8.66 -1.62
CA ARG A 24 3.80 10.03 -1.89
C ARG A 24 2.28 10.10 -1.99
N THR A 25 1.71 11.12 -1.38
CA THR A 25 0.26 11.33 -1.38
C THR A 25 -0.16 12.04 -2.66
N ILE A 26 -1.19 11.51 -3.29
CA ILE A 26 -1.77 12.05 -4.52
C ILE A 26 -3.21 12.43 -4.22
N LEU A 27 -3.55 13.69 -4.51
CA LEU A 27 -4.89 14.21 -4.30
C LEU A 27 -5.60 14.37 -5.64
N PHE A 28 -6.83 13.91 -5.68
CA PHE A 28 -7.68 13.97 -6.88
C PHE A 28 -8.65 15.15 -6.78
N PRO A 29 -9.17 15.64 -7.93
CA PRO A 29 -10.10 16.76 -7.93
C PRO A 29 -11.38 16.53 -7.12
N ASP A 30 -11.78 15.26 -6.91
CA ASP A 30 -12.98 14.92 -6.13
C ASP A 30 -12.71 14.78 -4.63
N ASP A 31 -11.57 15.26 -4.15
CA ASP A 31 -11.13 15.19 -2.75
C ASP A 31 -10.78 13.78 -2.25
N THR A 32 -10.70 12.80 -3.13
CA THR A 32 -10.17 11.50 -2.75
C THR A 32 -8.65 11.52 -2.81
N LYS A 33 -8.02 10.58 -2.10
CA LYS A 33 -6.56 10.46 -2.12
C LYS A 33 -6.13 9.02 -2.34
N LYS A 34 -4.94 8.89 -2.91
CA LYS A 34 -4.23 7.61 -2.99
C LYS A 34 -2.78 7.87 -2.63
N THR A 35 -2.03 6.82 -2.37
CA THR A 35 -0.59 6.91 -2.22
C THR A 35 0.08 5.97 -3.19
N LEU A 36 1.24 6.40 -3.72
CA LEU A 36 2.11 5.57 -4.54
C LEU A 36 3.42 5.42 -3.80
N GLY A 37 3.87 4.20 -3.63
CA GLY A 37 5.05 3.97 -2.81
C GLY A 37 5.85 2.75 -3.18
N ILE A 38 6.94 2.60 -2.43
CA ILE A 38 7.89 1.50 -2.57
C ILE A 38 8.09 0.88 -1.19
N MET A 39 8.08 -0.45 -1.15
CA MET A 39 8.46 -1.22 0.03
C MET A 39 9.71 -2.03 -0.29
N LEU A 40 10.73 -1.88 0.55
CA LEU A 40 11.94 -2.70 0.45
C LEU A 40 11.69 -4.06 1.10
N PRO A 41 12.51 -5.09 0.78
CA PRO A 41 12.37 -6.38 1.43
C PRO A 41 12.44 -6.27 2.95
N GLY A 42 11.56 -6.97 3.64
CA GLY A 42 11.48 -6.94 5.09
C GLY A 42 10.12 -7.39 5.59
N GLU A 43 9.95 -7.36 6.90
CA GLU A 43 8.69 -7.70 7.55
C GLU A 43 8.12 -6.47 8.21
N TYR A 44 6.82 -6.20 7.97
CA TYR A 44 6.16 -4.99 8.43
C TYR A 44 4.80 -5.30 9.01
N GLU A 45 4.39 -4.49 10.00
CA GLU A 45 3.01 -4.49 10.49
C GLU A 45 2.46 -3.09 10.34
N PHE A 46 1.27 -2.99 9.75
CA PHE A 46 0.58 -1.72 9.55
C PHE A 46 -0.77 -1.74 10.22
N SER A 47 -1.21 -0.56 10.64
CA SER A 47 -2.56 -0.34 11.15
C SER A 47 -3.32 0.55 10.19
N THR A 48 -4.63 0.32 10.05
CA THR A 48 -5.50 1.13 9.22
C THR A 48 -6.43 1.98 10.07
N ASP A 49 -6.66 3.21 9.64
CA ASP A 49 -7.75 4.04 10.16
C ASP A 49 -8.96 3.86 9.26
N ASP A 50 -8.76 4.04 7.95
CA ASP A 50 -9.79 3.81 6.94
C ASP A 50 -9.56 2.48 6.24
N LYS A 51 -10.58 2.00 5.55
CA LYS A 51 -10.44 0.86 4.64
C LYS A 51 -9.38 1.17 3.60
N GLU A 52 -8.53 0.20 3.30
CA GLU A 52 -7.48 0.34 2.29
C GLU A 52 -7.62 -0.69 1.20
N PHE A 53 -7.42 -0.26 -0.04
CA PHE A 53 -7.31 -1.15 -1.19
C PHE A 53 -5.89 -1.04 -1.73
N MET A 54 -5.16 -2.13 -1.64
CA MET A 54 -3.74 -2.21 -2.02
C MET A 54 -3.60 -2.89 -3.37
N GLU A 55 -2.97 -2.20 -4.32
CA GLU A 55 -2.63 -2.76 -5.62
C GLU A 55 -1.12 -2.91 -5.71
N LEU A 56 -0.66 -4.11 -6.06
CA LEU A 56 0.76 -4.36 -6.30
C LEU A 56 1.05 -4.13 -7.77
N LEU A 57 1.89 -3.16 -8.07
CA LEU A 57 2.27 -2.83 -9.45
C LEU A 57 3.46 -3.66 -9.90
N ALA A 58 4.35 -4.01 -8.97
CA ALA A 58 5.50 -4.87 -9.21
C ALA A 58 5.97 -5.43 -7.88
N GLY A 59 6.71 -6.53 -7.93
CA GLY A 59 7.28 -7.15 -6.74
C GLY A 59 6.52 -8.37 -6.28
N ASP A 60 6.86 -8.87 -5.08
CA ASP A 60 6.17 -10.00 -4.48
C ASP A 60 6.23 -9.91 -2.95
N LEU A 61 5.18 -10.38 -2.33
CA LEU A 61 5.06 -10.37 -0.88
C LEU A 61 4.08 -11.43 -0.40
N GLU A 62 4.08 -11.64 0.91
CA GLU A 62 3.02 -12.38 1.58
C GLU A 62 2.29 -11.41 2.51
N VAL A 63 0.98 -11.54 2.59
CA VAL A 63 0.15 -10.72 3.48
C VAL A 63 -0.63 -11.62 4.43
N LEU A 64 -0.67 -11.19 5.70
CA LEU A 64 -1.55 -11.80 6.71
C LEU A 64 -2.63 -10.78 7.03
N LEU A 65 -3.83 -11.04 6.55
CA LEU A 65 -4.97 -10.14 6.73
C LEU A 65 -5.57 -10.28 8.13
N PRO A 66 -6.28 -9.24 8.61
CA PRO A 66 -6.91 -9.29 9.94
C PRO A 66 -7.84 -10.48 10.09
N GLY A 67 -7.72 -11.17 11.23
CA GLY A 67 -8.57 -12.32 11.51
C GLY A 67 -8.22 -13.60 10.76
N CYS A 68 -7.22 -13.55 9.90
CA CYS A 68 -6.75 -14.72 9.14
C CYS A 68 -5.54 -15.33 9.82
N ASP A 69 -5.39 -16.65 9.67
CA ASP A 69 -4.23 -17.38 10.19
C ASP A 69 -3.32 -17.90 9.07
N ARG A 70 -3.64 -17.58 7.82
CA ARG A 70 -2.87 -18.00 6.66
C ARG A 70 -2.32 -16.80 5.90
N TRP A 71 -1.06 -16.88 5.53
CA TRP A 71 -0.42 -15.92 4.68
C TRP A 71 -0.82 -16.16 3.22
N GLN A 72 -1.11 -15.08 2.51
CA GLN A 72 -1.39 -15.13 1.08
C GLN A 72 -0.18 -14.62 0.31
N THR A 73 0.24 -15.35 -0.71
CA THR A 73 1.34 -14.91 -1.58
C THR A 73 0.77 -14.12 -2.75
N LEU A 74 1.26 -12.90 -2.92
CA LEU A 74 0.81 -11.97 -3.96
C LEU A 74 2.00 -11.43 -4.72
N GLN A 75 1.77 -11.02 -5.97
CA GLN A 75 2.80 -10.47 -6.86
C GLN A 75 2.23 -9.33 -7.68
N GLY A 76 3.07 -8.71 -8.49
CA GLY A 76 2.63 -7.61 -9.36
C GLY A 76 1.41 -8.00 -10.17
N GLY A 77 0.40 -7.12 -10.17
CA GLY A 77 -0.90 -7.36 -10.77
C GLY A 77 -1.97 -7.81 -9.78
N ASP A 78 -1.59 -8.26 -8.61
CA ASP A 78 -2.54 -8.67 -7.58
C ASP A 78 -2.94 -7.48 -6.69
N SER A 79 -4.03 -7.66 -5.93
CA SER A 79 -4.53 -6.65 -5.01
C SER A 79 -5.14 -7.30 -3.79
N PHE A 80 -5.29 -6.53 -2.73
CA PHE A 80 -6.00 -6.98 -1.53
C PHE A 80 -6.62 -5.79 -0.80
N GLU A 81 -7.66 -6.07 -0.01
CA GLU A 81 -8.34 -5.07 0.80
C GLU A 81 -8.09 -5.32 2.28
N VAL A 82 -8.01 -4.23 3.05
CA VAL A 82 -7.89 -4.29 4.51
C VAL A 82 -9.00 -3.45 5.11
N PRO A 83 -9.78 -4.01 6.07
CA PRO A 83 -10.85 -3.24 6.72
C PRO A 83 -10.32 -2.05 7.51
N ALA A 84 -11.19 -1.10 7.79
CA ALA A 84 -10.86 0.02 8.66
C ALA A 84 -10.54 -0.47 10.08
N ARG A 85 -9.71 0.29 10.79
CA ARG A 85 -9.35 0.06 12.20
C ARG A 85 -8.87 -1.37 12.46
N SER A 86 -7.95 -1.83 11.62
CA SER A 86 -7.42 -3.20 11.65
C SER A 86 -5.90 -3.17 11.54
N LYS A 87 -5.30 -4.34 11.76
CA LYS A 87 -3.86 -4.52 11.57
C LYS A 87 -3.63 -5.65 10.59
N PHE A 88 -2.58 -5.51 9.79
CA PHE A 88 -2.16 -6.56 8.86
C PHE A 88 -0.64 -6.61 8.81
N LYS A 89 -0.12 -7.76 8.42
CA LYS A 89 1.33 -7.99 8.35
C LYS A 89 1.74 -8.30 6.93
N LEU A 90 2.94 -7.86 6.57
CA LEU A 90 3.53 -8.12 5.26
C LEU A 90 4.92 -8.72 5.42
N LYS A 91 5.22 -9.70 4.57
CA LYS A 91 6.58 -10.20 4.35
C LYS A 91 6.92 -9.86 2.90
N VAL A 92 7.70 -8.80 2.71
CA VAL A 92 8.08 -8.29 1.40
C VAL A 92 9.37 -8.98 0.98
N ARG A 93 9.34 -9.69 -0.14
CA ARG A 93 10.48 -10.50 -0.61
C ARG A 93 11.37 -9.76 -1.58
N SER A 94 10.79 -8.92 -2.42
CA SER A 94 11.53 -8.10 -3.37
C SER A 94 11.00 -6.67 -3.30
N ILE A 95 11.70 -5.72 -3.90
CA ILE A 95 11.22 -4.34 -3.95
C ILE A 95 9.83 -4.35 -4.55
N THR A 96 8.86 -3.84 -3.80
CA THR A 96 7.46 -3.86 -4.19
C THR A 96 6.96 -2.44 -4.44
N ASP A 97 6.41 -2.24 -5.63
CA ASP A 97 5.80 -0.99 -6.07
C ASP A 97 4.29 -1.12 -5.86
N TYR A 98 3.70 -0.16 -5.16
CA TYR A 98 2.30 -0.29 -4.78
C TYR A 98 1.53 1.01 -4.88
N CYS A 99 0.21 0.86 -5.04
CA CYS A 99 -0.75 1.95 -4.96
C CYS A 99 -1.78 1.62 -3.90
N CYS A 100 -1.98 2.53 -2.96
CA CYS A 100 -2.97 2.36 -1.89
C CYS A 100 -4.10 3.36 -2.07
N SER A 101 -5.34 2.87 -2.11
CA SER A 101 -6.55 3.69 -2.13
C SER A 101 -7.20 3.64 -0.77
N TYR A 102 -7.78 4.76 -0.31
CA TYR A 102 -8.34 4.90 1.03
C TYR A 102 -9.83 5.17 0.99
N GLY A 103 -10.52 4.64 2.01
CA GLY A 103 -11.93 4.87 2.20
C GLY A 103 -12.82 3.93 1.39
N THR A 104 -14.08 4.23 1.39
CA THR A 104 -15.10 3.41 0.72
C THR A 104 -15.31 3.81 -0.72
#